data_eeaf1e9c98c8a87e9412ec8119e917a4
#
_entry.id   eeaf1e9c98c8a87e9412ec8119e917a4
#
_cell.length_a   1.000
_cell.length_b   1.000
_cell.length_c   1.000
_cell.angle_alpha   90.00
_cell.angle_beta   90.00
_cell.angle_gamma   90.00
#
_symmetry.space_group_name_H-M   'P 1'
#
loop_
_entity.id
_entity.type
_entity.pdbx_description
1 polymer ?
#
loop_
_entity_poly.entity_id
_entity_poly.type
_entity_poly.pdbx_seq_one_letter_code
_entity_poly.pdbx_strand_id
1 'polypeptide(L)'
;IEAMREVHKRLPKWNYKGTELALWHRDQQINDRGVCMDVQLAQAAIEAVDLEQKRLAKRTQVMTDGEVQAATQRDALIKHIVESYGVELPDMQRSTLERRMADPDLPSAVKELLAIRLQASTTSTSKYKSLMKGVSSDGRLRGTLQFCGASRTGRWAGRLFQPQNLPRPSLEQ
;
A
#
# COMPACT_ATOMS: atom_id res chain seq x y z
N ILE A 1 -28.33 -25.16 -6.09
CA ILE A 1 -29.24 -24.12 -5.52
C ILE A 1 -30.12 -24.72 -4.43
N GLU A 2 -30.74 -25.90 -4.60
CA GLU A 2 -31.62 -26.52 -3.58
C GLU A 2 -30.87 -26.89 -2.30
N ALA A 3 -29.70 -27.52 -2.41
CA ALA A 3 -28.86 -27.82 -1.25
C ALA A 3 -28.51 -26.57 -0.41
N MET A 4 -28.24 -25.45 -1.07
CA MET A 4 -27.99 -24.17 -0.38
C MET A 4 -29.25 -23.64 0.32
N ARG A 5 -30.43 -23.81 -0.27
CA ARG A 5 -31.70 -23.45 0.39
C ARG A 5 -31.96 -24.30 1.63
N GLU A 6 -31.70 -25.60 1.53
CA GLU A 6 -31.85 -26.49 2.70
C GLU A 6 -30.89 -26.17 3.82
N VAL A 7 -29.63 -25.85 3.53
CA VAL A 7 -28.67 -25.34 4.52
C VAL A 7 -29.18 -24.04 5.13
N HIS A 8 -29.63 -23.08 4.32
CA HIS A 8 -30.16 -21.81 4.82
C HIS A 8 -31.36 -21.97 5.75
N LYS A 9 -32.27 -22.92 5.49
CA LYS A 9 -33.41 -23.21 6.36
C LYS A 9 -32.98 -23.70 7.76
N ARG A 10 -31.84 -24.39 7.85
CA ARG A 10 -31.29 -24.96 9.09
C ARG A 10 -30.40 -24.00 9.87
N LEU A 11 -29.95 -22.89 9.24
CA LEU A 11 -29.13 -21.90 9.93
C LEU A 11 -29.95 -21.13 10.99
N PRO A 12 -29.33 -20.75 12.11
CA PRO A 12 -29.95 -19.88 13.10
C PRO A 12 -30.34 -18.53 12.49
N LYS A 13 -31.54 -18.05 12.82
CA LYS A 13 -32.05 -16.78 12.26
C LYS A 13 -32.19 -15.66 13.33
N TRP A 14 -31.58 -15.85 14.50
CA TRP A 14 -31.71 -14.94 15.63
C TRP A 14 -31.16 -13.55 15.36
N ASN A 15 -30.14 -13.42 14.53
CA ASN A 15 -29.49 -12.15 14.12
C ASN A 15 -29.95 -11.64 12.73
N TYR A 16 -30.90 -12.32 12.08
CA TYR A 16 -31.36 -12.00 10.72
C TYR A 16 -32.70 -11.26 10.75
N LYS A 17 -32.79 -10.24 11.61
CA LYS A 17 -34.00 -9.40 11.78
C LYS A 17 -33.65 -8.06 12.46
N GLY A 18 -34.63 -7.15 12.44
CA GLY A 18 -34.53 -5.87 13.14
C GLY A 18 -33.39 -4.98 12.63
N THR A 19 -32.75 -4.28 13.54
CA THR A 19 -31.70 -3.30 13.23
C THR A 19 -30.50 -3.91 12.51
N GLU A 20 -30.06 -5.12 12.88
CA GLU A 20 -28.93 -5.78 12.24
C GLU A 20 -29.21 -6.08 10.76
N LEU A 21 -30.40 -6.57 10.45
CA LEU A 21 -30.81 -6.79 9.07
C LEU A 21 -30.89 -5.48 8.29
N ALA A 22 -31.41 -4.42 8.89
CA ALA A 22 -31.46 -3.11 8.27
C ALA A 22 -30.05 -2.54 7.98
N LEU A 23 -29.11 -2.72 8.89
CA LEU A 23 -27.71 -2.33 8.69
C LEU A 23 -27.04 -3.15 7.58
N TRP A 24 -27.29 -4.45 7.54
CA TRP A 24 -26.80 -5.31 6.44
C TRP A 24 -27.37 -4.89 5.08
N HIS A 25 -28.67 -4.59 4.99
CA HIS A 25 -29.26 -4.05 3.76
C HIS A 25 -28.61 -2.72 3.35
N ARG A 26 -28.29 -1.86 4.32
CA ARG A 26 -27.58 -0.60 4.06
C ARG A 26 -26.19 -0.85 3.53
N ASP A 27 -25.46 -1.82 4.09
CA ASP A 27 -24.15 -2.25 3.58
C ASP A 27 -24.23 -2.68 2.13
N GLN A 28 -25.22 -3.53 1.78
CA GLN A 28 -25.42 -3.97 0.40
C GLN A 28 -25.70 -2.79 -0.54
N GLN A 29 -26.58 -1.87 -0.14
CA GLN A 29 -26.90 -0.66 -0.93
C GLN A 29 -25.66 0.22 -1.17
N ILE A 30 -24.79 0.40 -0.16
CA ILE A 30 -23.55 1.16 -0.29
C ILE A 30 -22.60 0.46 -1.24
N ASN A 31 -22.44 -0.86 -1.10
CA ASN A 31 -21.55 -1.66 -1.93
C ASN A 31 -22.02 -1.74 -3.39
N ASP A 32 -23.32 -1.86 -3.63
CA ASP A 32 -23.91 -1.90 -4.98
C ASP A 32 -23.81 -0.55 -5.67
N ARG A 33 -24.08 0.53 -4.96
CA ARG A 33 -23.89 1.89 -5.47
C ARG A 33 -22.44 2.17 -5.79
N GLY A 34 -21.52 1.69 -4.95
CA GLY A 34 -20.10 1.96 -5.01
C GLY A 34 -19.73 3.40 -4.65
N VAL A 35 -18.44 3.64 -4.50
CA VAL A 35 -17.86 4.96 -4.23
C VAL A 35 -17.23 5.50 -5.50
N CYS A 36 -17.55 6.73 -5.87
CA CYS A 36 -16.95 7.40 -7.03
C CYS A 36 -15.45 7.64 -6.74
N MET A 37 -14.61 7.28 -7.69
CA MET A 37 -13.15 7.40 -7.60
C MET A 37 -12.63 8.35 -8.66
N ASP A 38 -11.65 9.16 -8.27
CA ASP A 38 -10.90 9.96 -9.23
C ASP A 38 -9.87 9.05 -9.93
N VAL A 39 -10.29 8.46 -11.03
CA VAL A 39 -9.49 7.52 -11.84
C VAL A 39 -8.33 8.25 -12.50
N GLN A 40 -8.52 9.51 -12.89
CA GLN A 40 -7.46 10.32 -13.55
C GLN A 40 -6.36 10.63 -12.55
N LEU A 41 -6.70 11.04 -11.33
CA LEU A 41 -5.73 11.26 -10.26
C LEU A 41 -4.97 9.97 -9.92
N ALA A 42 -5.67 8.83 -9.82
CA ALA A 42 -5.04 7.54 -9.55
C ALA A 42 -4.05 7.13 -10.64
N GLN A 43 -4.40 7.33 -11.90
CA GLN A 43 -3.53 7.05 -13.04
C GLN A 43 -2.31 7.98 -13.05
N ALA A 44 -2.51 9.28 -12.89
CA ALA A 44 -1.42 10.25 -12.84
C ALA A 44 -0.45 9.96 -11.67
N ALA A 45 -0.95 9.55 -10.51
CA ALA A 45 -0.13 9.15 -9.38
C ALA A 45 0.72 7.91 -9.68
N ILE A 46 0.17 6.91 -10.38
CA ILE A 46 0.92 5.73 -10.82
C ILE A 46 2.05 6.13 -11.77
N GLU A 47 1.75 6.93 -12.78
CA GLU A 47 2.72 7.39 -13.79
C GLU A 47 3.84 8.22 -13.16
N ALA A 48 3.52 9.14 -12.27
CA ALA A 48 4.49 9.96 -11.55
C ALA A 48 5.45 9.09 -10.71
N VAL A 49 4.91 8.10 -10.00
CA VAL A 49 5.74 7.19 -9.20
C VAL A 49 6.59 6.28 -10.07
N ASP A 50 6.05 5.73 -11.15
CA ASP A 50 6.82 4.89 -12.06
C ASP A 50 7.97 5.68 -12.73
N LEU A 51 7.75 6.96 -13.05
CA LEU A 51 8.79 7.87 -13.55
C LEU A 51 9.88 8.11 -12.48
N GLU A 52 9.48 8.42 -11.25
CA GLU A 52 10.42 8.66 -10.15
C GLU A 52 11.21 7.40 -9.79
N GLN A 53 10.59 6.23 -9.78
CA GLN A 53 11.31 4.98 -9.55
C GLN A 53 12.36 4.70 -10.63
N LYS A 54 12.06 4.99 -11.89
CA LYS A 54 13.05 4.89 -12.99
C LYS A 54 14.21 5.87 -12.78
N ARG A 55 13.91 7.11 -12.36
CA ARG A 55 14.93 8.13 -12.05
C ARG A 55 15.84 7.66 -10.90
N LEU A 56 15.25 7.17 -9.82
CA LEU A 56 16.00 6.66 -8.67
C LEU A 56 16.83 5.41 -9.01
N ALA A 57 16.30 4.51 -9.82
CA ALA A 57 17.02 3.34 -10.30
C ALA A 57 18.24 3.74 -11.14
N LYS A 58 18.08 4.67 -12.10
CA LYS A 58 19.19 5.19 -12.88
C LYS A 58 20.27 5.85 -12.02
N ARG A 59 19.86 6.63 -11.00
CA ARG A 59 20.80 7.25 -10.05
C ARG A 59 21.56 6.19 -9.24
N THR A 60 20.86 5.14 -8.77
CA THR A 60 21.50 4.02 -8.08
C THR A 60 22.54 3.34 -8.96
N GLN A 61 22.22 3.05 -10.22
CA GLN A 61 23.15 2.44 -11.18
C GLN A 61 24.41 3.28 -11.37
N VAL A 62 24.25 4.59 -11.53
CA VAL A 62 25.41 5.51 -11.67
C VAL A 62 26.29 5.51 -10.43
N MET A 63 25.67 5.51 -9.24
CA MET A 63 26.40 5.55 -7.96
C MET A 63 27.10 4.22 -7.59
N THR A 64 26.67 3.12 -8.20
CA THR A 64 27.18 1.77 -7.92
C THR A 64 27.90 1.15 -9.13
N ASP A 65 28.30 1.98 -10.10
CA ASP A 65 28.94 1.54 -11.36
C ASP A 65 28.20 0.36 -12.06
N GLY A 66 26.87 0.35 -11.91
CA GLY A 66 25.99 -0.67 -12.49
C GLY A 66 25.82 -1.96 -11.69
N GLU A 67 26.47 -2.10 -10.53
CA GLU A 67 26.33 -3.30 -9.68
C GLU A 67 24.94 -3.46 -9.10
N VAL A 68 24.27 -2.34 -8.78
CA VAL A 68 22.91 -2.34 -8.24
C VAL A 68 21.96 -1.69 -9.24
N GLN A 69 21.00 -2.46 -9.76
CA GLN A 69 20.06 -1.97 -10.79
C GLN A 69 18.99 -1.03 -10.22
N ALA A 70 18.61 -1.19 -8.97
CA ALA A 70 17.65 -0.32 -8.29
C ALA A 70 17.84 -0.38 -6.77
N ALA A 71 17.64 0.73 -6.07
CA ALA A 71 17.72 0.80 -4.62
C ALA A 71 16.68 -0.08 -3.88
N THR A 72 15.67 -0.59 -4.60
CA THR A 72 14.69 -1.58 -4.08
C THR A 72 15.29 -2.98 -3.94
N GLN A 73 16.39 -3.29 -4.62
CA GLN A 73 17.13 -4.55 -4.48
C GLN A 73 17.95 -4.57 -3.21
N ARG A 74 17.29 -4.97 -2.12
CA ARG A 74 17.83 -4.89 -0.74
C ARG A 74 19.21 -5.54 -0.62
N ASP A 75 19.32 -6.80 -1.01
CA ASP A 75 20.51 -7.60 -0.74
C ASP A 75 21.71 -7.14 -1.59
N ALA A 76 21.45 -6.78 -2.86
CA ALA A 76 22.48 -6.18 -3.71
C ALA A 76 22.99 -4.84 -3.17
N LEU A 77 22.10 -4.00 -2.66
CA LEU A 77 22.47 -2.71 -2.08
C LEU A 77 23.28 -2.86 -0.79
N ILE A 78 22.89 -3.77 0.10
CA ILE A 78 23.63 -4.07 1.33
C ILE A 78 25.03 -4.57 0.97
N LYS A 79 25.11 -5.55 0.05
CA LYS A 79 26.38 -6.11 -0.39
C LYS A 79 27.32 -5.02 -0.93
N HIS A 80 26.83 -4.19 -1.84
CA HIS A 80 27.61 -3.08 -2.38
C HIS A 80 28.12 -2.12 -1.29
N ILE A 81 27.26 -1.74 -0.32
CA ILE A 81 27.65 -0.84 0.76
C ILE A 81 28.73 -1.46 1.65
N VAL A 82 28.63 -2.75 1.96
CA VAL A 82 29.64 -3.46 2.76
C VAL A 82 30.96 -3.58 1.97
N GLU A 83 30.92 -4.01 0.74
CA GLU A 83 32.12 -4.27 -0.08
C GLU A 83 32.85 -2.99 -0.47
N SER A 84 32.13 -1.92 -0.81
CA SER A 84 32.73 -0.67 -1.30
C SER A 84 33.07 0.33 -0.20
N TYR A 85 32.35 0.30 0.92
CA TYR A 85 32.49 1.31 1.99
C TYR A 85 32.80 0.72 3.37
N GLY A 86 32.79 -0.61 3.53
CA GLY A 86 32.99 -1.27 4.83
C GLY A 86 31.92 -0.97 5.88
N VAL A 87 30.72 -0.53 5.44
CA VAL A 87 29.63 -0.13 6.33
C VAL A 87 28.63 -1.27 6.48
N GLU A 88 28.51 -1.80 7.68
CA GLU A 88 27.52 -2.82 8.01
C GLU A 88 26.17 -2.18 8.38
N LEU A 89 25.11 -2.76 7.84
CA LEU A 89 23.74 -2.38 8.14
C LEU A 89 22.98 -3.60 8.68
N PRO A 90 22.41 -3.52 9.89
CA PRO A 90 21.69 -4.64 10.48
C PRO A 90 20.41 -4.97 9.75
N ASP A 91 19.76 -3.97 9.20
CA ASP A 91 18.55 -4.08 8.39
C ASP A 91 18.35 -2.84 7.49
N MET A 92 17.30 -2.86 6.66
CA MET A 92 16.90 -1.75 5.79
C MET A 92 15.57 -1.14 6.23
N GLN A 93 15.23 -1.21 7.52
CA GLN A 93 14.04 -0.56 8.05
C GLN A 93 14.20 0.96 8.08
N ARG A 94 13.09 1.67 7.95
CA ARG A 94 13.08 3.14 7.92
C ARG A 94 13.85 3.77 9.09
N SER A 95 13.56 3.31 10.31
CA SER A 95 14.22 3.83 11.53
C SER A 95 15.72 3.61 11.54
N THR A 96 16.19 2.48 11.01
CA THR A 96 17.62 2.16 10.89
C THR A 96 18.29 3.07 9.87
N LEU A 97 17.67 3.26 8.71
CA LEU A 97 18.18 4.13 7.65
C LEU A 97 18.26 5.60 8.13
N GLU A 98 17.20 6.12 8.75
CA GLU A 98 17.14 7.49 9.26
C GLU A 98 18.22 7.72 10.35
N ARG A 99 18.40 6.77 11.27
CA ARG A 99 19.44 6.84 12.30
C ARG A 99 20.86 6.82 11.71
N ARG A 100 21.09 5.95 10.70
CA ARG A 100 22.41 5.86 10.04
C ARG A 100 22.72 7.11 9.21
N MET A 101 21.74 7.67 8.53
CA MET A 101 21.93 8.93 7.79
C MET A 101 22.25 10.12 8.69
N ALA A 102 21.81 10.11 9.94
CA ALA A 102 22.13 11.12 10.94
C ALA A 102 23.57 10.99 11.51
N ASP A 103 24.25 9.87 11.28
CA ASP A 103 25.62 9.64 11.71
C ASP A 103 26.58 10.55 10.92
N PRO A 104 27.32 11.45 11.57
CA PRO A 104 28.27 12.34 10.89
C PRO A 104 29.42 11.59 10.22
N ASP A 105 29.81 10.44 10.76
CA ASP A 105 30.97 9.67 10.27
C ASP A 105 30.64 8.80 9.06
N LEU A 106 29.37 8.69 8.70
CA LEU A 106 28.93 7.92 7.52
C LEU A 106 29.35 8.63 6.22
N PRO A 107 30.00 7.94 5.26
CA PRO A 107 30.36 8.52 3.98
C PRO A 107 29.14 9.12 3.24
N SER A 108 29.32 10.29 2.62
CA SER A 108 28.24 11.00 1.92
C SER A 108 27.59 10.17 0.83
N ALA A 109 28.37 9.37 0.10
CA ALA A 109 27.85 8.46 -0.93
C ALA A 109 26.91 7.40 -0.34
N VAL A 110 27.23 6.86 0.84
CA VAL A 110 26.36 5.90 1.54
C VAL A 110 25.09 6.61 2.02
N LYS A 111 25.20 7.81 2.61
CA LYS A 111 24.03 8.61 3.00
C LYS A 111 23.07 8.82 1.82
N GLU A 112 23.61 9.13 0.65
CA GLU A 112 22.82 9.32 -0.55
C GLU A 112 22.15 8.02 -1.02
N LEU A 113 22.85 6.90 -1.03
CA LEU A 113 22.25 5.58 -1.36
C LEU A 113 21.13 5.20 -0.38
N LEU A 114 21.30 5.46 0.91
CA LEU A 114 20.26 5.23 1.92
C LEU A 114 19.06 6.16 1.74
N ALA A 115 19.27 7.43 1.38
CA ALA A 115 18.20 8.38 1.07
C ALA A 115 17.39 7.93 -0.16
N ILE A 116 18.07 7.51 -1.23
CA ILE A 116 17.43 6.95 -2.43
C ILE A 116 16.61 5.70 -2.06
N ARG A 117 17.17 4.81 -1.24
CA ARG A 117 16.47 3.61 -0.76
C ARG A 117 15.20 3.97 0.03
N LEU A 118 15.30 4.93 0.94
CA LEU A 118 14.18 5.39 1.74
C LEU A 118 13.08 5.97 0.85
N GLN A 119 13.44 6.85 -0.07
CA GLN A 119 12.50 7.44 -1.03
C GLN A 119 11.84 6.38 -1.91
N ALA A 120 12.59 5.44 -2.48
CA ALA A 120 12.07 4.37 -3.31
C ALA A 120 11.11 3.43 -2.55
N SER A 121 11.33 3.22 -1.25
CA SER A 121 10.47 2.36 -0.42
C SER A 121 9.18 3.02 0.05
N THR A 122 9.14 4.35 0.18
CA THR A 122 7.93 5.09 0.61
C THR A 122 6.93 5.29 -0.51
N THR A 123 7.35 5.13 -1.75
CA THR A 123 6.53 5.40 -2.94
C THR A 123 5.69 4.17 -3.31
N SER A 124 4.65 3.87 -2.55
CA SER A 124 3.78 2.72 -2.84
C SER A 124 2.52 3.14 -3.59
N THR A 125 2.40 2.72 -4.84
CA THR A 125 1.20 2.86 -5.68
C THR A 125 0.30 1.63 -5.67
N SER A 126 0.60 0.63 -4.83
CA SER A 126 -0.14 -0.64 -4.81
C SER A 126 -1.65 -0.45 -4.62
N LYS A 127 -2.06 0.52 -3.80
CA LYS A 127 -3.47 0.87 -3.60
C LYS A 127 -4.12 1.47 -4.84
N TYR A 128 -3.44 2.37 -5.52
CA TYR A 128 -3.93 2.94 -6.79
C TYR A 128 -4.01 1.88 -7.89
N LYS A 129 -3.02 0.99 -7.98
CA LYS A 129 -3.06 -0.16 -8.90
C LYS A 129 -4.23 -1.11 -8.59
N SER A 130 -4.53 -1.34 -7.32
CA SER A 130 -5.71 -2.11 -6.90
C SER A 130 -7.02 -1.40 -7.23
N LEU A 131 -7.08 -0.07 -7.06
CA LEU A 131 -8.21 0.75 -7.45
C LEU A 131 -8.47 0.63 -8.96
N MET A 132 -7.43 0.84 -9.79
CA MET A 132 -7.54 0.77 -11.25
C MET A 132 -8.01 -0.59 -11.77
N LYS A 133 -7.67 -1.67 -11.07
CA LYS A 133 -8.15 -3.03 -11.40
C LYS A 133 -9.58 -3.28 -10.99
N GLY A 134 -10.06 -2.62 -9.93
CA GLY A 134 -11.38 -2.88 -9.35
C GLY A 134 -12.45 -1.88 -9.74
N VAL A 135 -12.09 -0.72 -10.28
CA VAL A 135 -13.04 0.31 -10.68
C VAL A 135 -13.87 -0.15 -11.87
N SER A 136 -15.19 0.09 -11.80
CA SER A 136 -16.13 -0.22 -12.89
C SER A 136 -16.06 0.87 -13.98
N SER A 137 -16.64 0.60 -15.14
CA SER A 137 -16.66 1.52 -16.29
C SER A 137 -17.34 2.89 -16.01
N ASP A 138 -18.17 2.95 -14.97
CA ASP A 138 -18.82 4.18 -14.51
C ASP A 138 -17.97 4.97 -13.50
N GLY A 139 -16.70 4.62 -13.29
CA GLY A 139 -15.79 5.27 -12.36
C GLY A 139 -16.05 4.94 -10.89
N ARG A 140 -16.88 3.94 -10.58
CA ARG A 140 -17.21 3.57 -9.21
C ARG A 140 -16.50 2.29 -8.78
N LEU A 141 -16.00 2.28 -7.56
CA LEU A 141 -15.46 1.10 -6.90
C LEU A 141 -16.53 0.50 -6.00
N ARG A 142 -16.89 -0.75 -6.26
CA ARG A 142 -17.92 -1.51 -5.55
C ARG A 142 -17.32 -2.53 -4.60
N GLY A 143 -18.10 -2.99 -3.61
CA GLY A 143 -17.64 -3.98 -2.64
C GLY A 143 -16.53 -3.47 -1.72
N THR A 144 -16.54 -2.18 -1.37
CA THR A 144 -15.48 -1.54 -0.57
C THR A 144 -15.63 -1.78 0.93
N LEU A 145 -16.80 -2.24 1.37
CA LEU A 145 -17.13 -2.48 2.76
C LEU A 145 -17.55 -3.92 3.00
N GLN A 146 -17.27 -4.40 4.19
CA GLN A 146 -17.79 -5.68 4.68
C GLN A 146 -18.49 -5.44 6.03
N PHE A 147 -19.78 -5.75 6.07
CA PHE A 147 -20.58 -5.73 7.27
C PHE A 147 -19.96 -6.66 8.33
N CYS A 148 -19.81 -6.17 9.57
CA CYS A 148 -19.19 -6.92 10.68
C CYS A 148 -17.82 -7.54 10.35
N GLY A 149 -17.06 -6.95 9.41
CA GLY A 149 -15.80 -7.51 8.94
C GLY A 149 -14.66 -7.50 9.96
N ALA A 150 -14.77 -6.69 11.01
CA ALA A 150 -13.88 -6.71 12.18
C ALA A 150 -14.48 -7.62 13.26
N SER A 151 -14.15 -8.90 13.24
CA SER A 151 -14.78 -9.97 14.03
C SER A 151 -14.86 -9.70 15.54
N ARG A 152 -13.85 -9.02 16.13
CA ARG A 152 -13.83 -8.72 17.58
C ARG A 152 -14.77 -7.60 17.99
N THR A 153 -15.03 -6.64 17.12
CA THR A 153 -15.75 -5.39 17.47
C THR A 153 -17.05 -5.21 16.72
N GLY A 154 -17.35 -6.07 15.74
CA GLY A 154 -18.52 -5.93 14.88
C GLY A 154 -18.50 -4.71 13.95
N ARG A 155 -17.37 -3.99 13.85
CA ARG A 155 -17.24 -2.83 12.97
C ARG A 155 -17.18 -3.26 11.50
N TRP A 156 -17.58 -2.37 10.59
CA TRP A 156 -17.30 -2.55 9.17
C TRP A 156 -15.79 -2.62 8.91
N ALA A 157 -15.38 -3.52 8.05
CA ALA A 157 -14.03 -3.58 7.53
C ALA A 157 -13.98 -3.04 6.11
N GLY A 158 -12.94 -2.28 5.80
CA GLY A 158 -12.65 -1.86 4.43
C GLY A 158 -12.12 -3.01 3.59
N ARG A 159 -12.46 -3.01 2.31
CA ARG A 159 -11.99 -3.96 1.29
C ARG A 159 -11.40 -3.19 0.11
N LEU A 160 -10.60 -3.86 -0.70
CA LEU A 160 -9.97 -3.29 -1.89
C LEU A 160 -9.13 -2.03 -1.57
N PHE A 161 -9.50 -0.88 -2.08
CA PHE A 161 -8.76 0.39 -1.96
C PHE A 161 -8.93 0.98 -0.57
N GLN A 162 -9.10 0.73 0.43
CA GLN A 162 -9.19 1.23 1.82
C GLN A 162 -8.65 2.68 1.99
N PRO A 163 -9.38 3.73 1.64
CA PRO A 163 -8.91 5.11 1.72
C PRO A 163 -8.56 5.55 3.15
N GLN A 164 -9.22 4.97 4.16
CA GLN A 164 -8.94 5.21 5.57
C GLN A 164 -7.51 4.79 6.00
N ASN A 165 -6.84 3.98 5.21
CA ASN A 165 -5.48 3.50 5.46
C ASN A 165 -4.42 4.19 4.57
N LEU A 166 -4.77 5.30 3.92
CA LEU A 166 -3.79 6.13 3.23
C LEU A 166 -2.87 6.82 4.25
N PRO A 167 -1.60 7.04 3.91
CA PRO A 167 -0.69 7.80 4.75
C PRO A 167 -1.25 9.20 5.04
N ARG A 168 -1.05 9.69 6.23
CA ARG A 168 -1.35 11.10 6.53
C ARG A 168 -0.34 11.97 5.81
N PRO A 169 -0.75 13.10 5.21
CA PRO A 169 0.20 14.03 4.63
C PRO A 169 1.09 14.60 5.76
N SER A 170 2.39 14.58 5.53
CA SER A 170 3.39 15.23 6.37
C SER A 170 3.77 16.58 5.77
N LEU A 171 2.78 17.39 5.43
CA LEU A 171 3.05 18.78 5.06
C LEU A 171 3.39 19.50 6.37
N GLU A 172 4.66 19.83 6.55
CA GLU A 172 5.08 20.86 7.51
C GLU A 172 4.49 22.18 7.03
N GLN A 173 3.70 22.81 7.91
CA GLN A 173 3.17 24.17 7.68
C GLN A 173 4.28 25.18 7.85
#